data_b69d18b5cabb2150d89b454c2370e054
#
_entry.id   b69d18b5cabb2150d89b454c2370e054
#
_cell.length_a   1.000
_cell.length_b   1.000
_cell.length_c   1.000
_cell.angle_alpha   90.00
_cell.angle_beta   90.00
_cell.angle_gamma   90.00
#
_symmetry.space_group_name_H-M   'P 1'
#
loop_
_entity.id
_entity.type
_entity.pdbx_description
1 polymer ?
#
loop_
_entity_poly.entity_id
_entity_poly.type
_entity_poly.pdbx_seq_one_letter_code
_entity_poly.pdbx_strand_id
1 'polypeptide(L)'
;HDKAGDGVIHVTLKRDHGNWESVEYLSDAAKDQRDAYVDALNEASQYIDFATYDTNRNGVLEPTEAGLLFIVAGYEASGAGGTPSTWACRWELSSMDRDNFEPEEIVNPETGSKIEVNDYISIGETLMNDMIPAQPMPTSTVAHELGHYLGLPDLYDINYTANDPEATVDQFPWLAYDVSELSLMAGGSWGRYITDSGDTVFVPVSLDPYCLERLGYIEPVEVAADGTHDASTFWSGK
;
A
#
# COMPACT_ATOMS: atom_id res chain seq x y z
N HIS A 1 -7.15 -4.61 -21.06
CA HIS A 1 -8.37 -3.80 -20.95
C HIS A 1 -9.45 -4.57 -20.21
N ASP A 2 -10.29 -3.84 -19.50
CA ASP A 2 -11.36 -4.36 -18.66
C ASP A 2 -12.46 -5.02 -19.51
N LYS A 3 -12.34 -6.34 -19.73
CA LYS A 3 -13.36 -7.12 -20.47
C LYS A 3 -14.52 -7.58 -19.61
N ALA A 4 -14.30 -7.62 -18.29
CA ALA A 4 -15.27 -8.12 -17.33
C ALA A 4 -16.09 -7.00 -16.67
N GLY A 5 -15.64 -5.75 -16.77
CA GLY A 5 -16.21 -4.62 -16.04
C GLY A 5 -15.97 -4.74 -14.53
N ASP A 6 -14.84 -5.34 -14.15
CA ASP A 6 -14.42 -5.58 -12.75
C ASP A 6 -13.41 -4.55 -12.25
N GLY A 7 -13.09 -3.54 -13.08
CA GLY A 7 -12.12 -2.49 -12.75
C GLY A 7 -10.66 -2.88 -12.99
N VAL A 8 -10.40 -4.06 -13.57
CA VAL A 8 -9.03 -4.52 -13.86
C VAL A 8 -8.67 -4.23 -15.31
N ILE A 9 -7.67 -3.37 -15.53
CA ILE A 9 -7.20 -3.00 -16.85
C ILE A 9 -5.78 -3.53 -17.05
N HIS A 10 -5.61 -4.41 -18.02
CA HIS A 10 -4.30 -4.92 -18.40
C HIS A 10 -3.68 -4.02 -19.47
N VAL A 11 -2.54 -3.44 -19.16
CA VAL A 11 -1.75 -2.65 -20.10
C VAL A 11 -0.38 -3.28 -20.31
N THR A 12 0.19 -3.09 -21.51
CA THR A 12 1.54 -3.51 -21.82
C THR A 12 2.30 -2.29 -22.31
N LEU A 13 3.27 -1.85 -21.53
CA LEU A 13 4.07 -0.69 -21.86
C LEU A 13 5.18 -1.05 -22.86
N LYS A 14 5.54 -0.08 -23.70
CA LYS A 14 6.64 -0.20 -24.69
C LYS A 14 7.95 0.32 -24.09
N ARG A 15 8.29 -0.17 -22.90
CA ARG A 15 9.51 0.19 -22.19
C ARG A 15 10.06 -1.02 -21.45
N ASP A 16 11.33 -1.00 -21.12
CA ASP A 16 11.93 -2.00 -20.25
C ASP A 16 11.41 -1.81 -18.82
N HIS A 17 11.25 -2.89 -18.09
CA HIS A 17 10.90 -2.85 -16.69
C HIS A 17 12.10 -2.39 -15.88
N GLY A 18 11.97 -1.28 -15.15
CA GLY A 18 12.95 -0.80 -14.19
C GLY A 18 13.04 -1.71 -12.96
N ASN A 19 14.10 -1.55 -12.18
CA ASN A 19 14.23 -2.22 -10.89
C ASN A 19 13.97 -1.18 -9.80
N TRP A 20 12.79 -1.25 -9.16
CA TRP A 20 12.26 -0.26 -8.23
C TRP A 20 12.20 -0.84 -6.82
N GLU A 21 13.37 -1.24 -6.31
CA GLU A 21 13.54 -1.98 -5.05
C GLU A 21 13.24 -1.17 -3.79
N SER A 22 13.26 0.15 -3.92
CA SER A 22 12.96 1.05 -2.82
C SER A 22 12.39 2.34 -3.37
N VAL A 23 11.51 2.99 -2.60
CA VAL A 23 11.12 4.37 -2.88
C VAL A 23 12.24 5.28 -2.40
N GLU A 24 13.38 5.27 -3.10
CA GLU A 24 14.42 6.24 -2.85
C GLU A 24 13.95 7.58 -3.40
N TYR A 25 13.45 8.39 -2.49
CA TYR A 25 12.85 9.68 -2.75
C TYR A 25 13.71 10.53 -3.70
N LEU A 26 13.11 10.99 -4.81
CA LEU A 26 13.75 11.84 -5.81
C LEU A 26 14.96 11.23 -6.55
N SER A 27 15.08 9.91 -6.58
CA SER A 27 16.11 9.22 -7.36
C SER A 27 15.71 9.12 -8.84
N ASP A 28 16.68 8.77 -9.69
CA ASP A 28 16.41 8.46 -11.10
C ASP A 28 15.51 7.22 -11.25
N ALA A 29 15.61 6.27 -10.31
CA ALA A 29 14.74 5.09 -10.29
C ALA A 29 13.30 5.45 -9.90
N ALA A 30 13.12 6.36 -8.93
CA ALA A 30 11.79 6.86 -8.58
C ALA A 30 11.14 7.59 -9.77
N LYS A 31 11.90 8.43 -10.47
CA LYS A 31 11.40 9.09 -11.68
C LYS A 31 11.05 8.09 -12.78
N ASP A 32 11.86 7.07 -13.02
CA ASP A 32 11.59 6.02 -14.01
C ASP A 32 10.31 5.24 -13.66
N GLN A 33 10.11 4.94 -12.38
CA GLN A 33 8.88 4.31 -11.88
C GLN A 33 7.66 5.20 -12.09
N ARG A 34 7.76 6.49 -11.75
CA ARG A 34 6.71 7.48 -12.00
C ARG A 34 6.32 7.52 -13.47
N ASP A 35 7.32 7.66 -14.36
CA ASP A 35 7.09 7.73 -15.78
C ASP A 35 6.41 6.46 -16.32
N ALA A 36 6.73 5.28 -15.76
CA ALA A 36 6.05 4.04 -16.08
C ALA A 36 4.57 4.04 -15.65
N TYR A 37 4.27 4.56 -14.46
CA TYR A 37 2.90 4.63 -13.96
C TYR A 37 2.07 5.65 -14.73
N VAL A 38 2.65 6.79 -15.11
CA VAL A 38 2.02 7.77 -15.97
C VAL A 38 1.71 7.18 -17.36
N ASP A 39 2.66 6.45 -17.95
CA ASP A 39 2.44 5.72 -19.21
C ASP A 39 1.28 4.72 -19.05
N ALA A 40 1.22 3.99 -17.92
CA ALA A 40 0.16 3.03 -17.66
C ALA A 40 -1.22 3.69 -17.53
N LEU A 41 -1.30 4.83 -16.84
CA LEU A 41 -2.54 5.61 -16.73
C LEU A 41 -3.01 6.14 -18.08
N ASN A 42 -2.09 6.65 -18.91
CA ASN A 42 -2.41 7.13 -20.25
C ASN A 42 -2.88 5.98 -21.18
N GLU A 43 -2.27 4.79 -21.09
CA GLU A 43 -2.76 3.62 -21.82
C GLU A 43 -4.13 3.15 -21.28
N ALA A 44 -4.33 3.16 -19.96
CA ALA A 44 -5.59 2.77 -19.34
C ALA A 44 -6.73 3.74 -19.67
N SER A 45 -6.44 5.04 -19.83
CA SER A 45 -7.43 6.08 -20.15
C SER A 45 -8.18 5.85 -21.46
N GLN A 46 -7.66 4.99 -22.35
CA GLN A 46 -8.35 4.56 -23.57
C GLN A 46 -9.52 3.58 -23.29
N TYR A 47 -9.58 3.02 -22.11
CA TYR A 47 -10.56 2.00 -21.71
C TYR A 47 -11.47 2.45 -20.58
N ILE A 48 -11.02 3.43 -19.80
CA ILE A 48 -11.73 3.98 -18.66
C ILE A 48 -11.61 5.50 -18.64
N ASP A 49 -12.69 6.18 -18.34
CA ASP A 49 -12.68 7.62 -18.08
C ASP A 49 -12.56 7.86 -16.58
N PHE A 50 -11.34 8.13 -16.11
CA PHE A 50 -11.04 8.38 -14.70
C PHE A 50 -11.84 9.56 -14.14
N ALA A 51 -12.17 10.58 -14.95
CA ALA A 51 -12.95 11.72 -14.51
C ALA A 51 -14.39 11.37 -14.09
N THR A 52 -14.88 10.17 -14.47
CA THR A 52 -16.20 9.70 -14.01
C THR A 52 -16.26 9.38 -12.52
N TYR A 53 -15.10 9.18 -11.89
CA TYR A 53 -14.97 8.91 -10.45
C TYR A 53 -14.84 10.19 -9.61
N ASP A 54 -14.54 11.34 -10.22
CA ASP A 54 -14.53 12.65 -9.55
C ASP A 54 -15.95 13.05 -9.18
N THR A 55 -16.40 12.60 -8.02
CA THR A 55 -17.79 12.78 -7.55
C THR A 55 -18.05 14.17 -7.00
N ASN A 56 -17.02 14.82 -6.47
CA ASN A 56 -17.08 16.17 -5.92
C ASN A 56 -16.80 17.25 -6.99
N ARG A 57 -16.30 16.85 -8.18
CA ARG A 57 -16.05 17.68 -9.36
C ARG A 57 -15.01 18.78 -9.12
N ASN A 58 -13.98 18.43 -8.36
CA ASN A 58 -12.86 19.34 -8.12
C ASN A 58 -11.73 19.21 -9.15
N GLY A 59 -11.81 18.22 -10.05
CA GLY A 59 -10.81 17.94 -11.09
C GLY A 59 -9.64 17.08 -10.61
N VAL A 60 -9.72 16.52 -9.40
CA VAL A 60 -8.69 15.69 -8.78
C VAL A 60 -9.30 14.34 -8.41
N LEU A 61 -8.62 13.24 -8.70
CA LEU A 61 -9.03 11.91 -8.27
C LEU A 61 -8.47 11.66 -6.86
N GLU A 62 -9.33 11.81 -5.87
CA GLU A 62 -8.96 11.65 -4.47
C GLU A 62 -9.10 10.19 -4.00
N PRO A 63 -8.29 9.73 -3.00
CA PRO A 63 -8.40 8.38 -2.44
C PRO A 63 -9.80 8.02 -1.90
N THR A 64 -10.59 9.01 -1.53
CA THR A 64 -11.98 8.85 -1.06
C THR A 64 -12.97 8.57 -2.19
N GLU A 65 -12.58 8.75 -3.45
CA GLU A 65 -13.41 8.60 -4.63
C GLU A 65 -13.05 7.34 -5.42
N ALA A 66 -11.76 7.12 -5.68
CA ALA A 66 -11.25 5.88 -6.24
C ALA A 66 -9.79 5.66 -5.87
N GLY A 67 -9.44 4.42 -5.57
CA GLY A 67 -8.06 4.00 -5.34
C GLY A 67 -7.45 3.39 -6.61
N LEU A 68 -6.22 3.75 -6.92
CA LEU A 68 -5.44 3.19 -8.01
C LEU A 68 -4.45 2.17 -7.47
N LEU A 69 -4.51 0.94 -7.97
CA LEU A 69 -3.57 -0.13 -7.62
C LEU A 69 -2.83 -0.58 -8.88
N PHE A 70 -1.52 -0.40 -8.90
CA PHE A 70 -0.62 -0.96 -9.90
C PHE A 70 -0.12 -2.33 -9.44
N ILE A 71 -0.50 -3.38 -10.14
CA ILE A 71 0.11 -4.70 -10.00
C ILE A 71 1.15 -4.83 -11.12
N VAL A 72 2.40 -4.72 -10.74
CA VAL A 72 3.52 -4.65 -11.67
C VAL A 72 4.07 -6.05 -11.92
N ALA A 73 4.15 -6.45 -13.18
CA ALA A 73 4.74 -7.75 -13.54
C ALA A 73 6.19 -7.79 -13.06
N GLY A 74 6.55 -8.81 -12.29
CA GLY A 74 7.88 -8.92 -11.68
C GLY A 74 7.81 -9.29 -10.21
N TYR A 75 8.94 -9.10 -9.52
CA TYR A 75 9.04 -9.49 -8.12
C TYR A 75 8.65 -8.37 -7.17
N GLU A 76 8.15 -8.76 -6.00
CA GLU A 76 7.95 -7.86 -4.88
C GLU A 76 9.29 -7.63 -4.16
N ALA A 77 9.71 -6.38 -4.07
CA ALA A 77 11.02 -6.02 -3.53
C ALA A 77 11.16 -6.33 -2.03
N SER A 78 10.08 -6.21 -1.24
CA SER A 78 10.07 -6.56 0.18
C SER A 78 10.30 -8.06 0.43
N GLY A 79 10.07 -8.91 -0.58
CA GLY A 79 10.42 -10.33 -0.56
C GLY A 79 11.91 -10.62 -0.80
N ALA A 80 12.64 -9.66 -1.36
CA ALA A 80 14.07 -9.77 -1.72
C ALA A 80 14.42 -10.95 -2.66
N GLY A 81 13.46 -11.38 -3.48
CA GLY A 81 13.57 -12.66 -4.20
C GLY A 81 14.02 -12.60 -5.66
N GLY A 82 14.13 -11.43 -6.27
CA GLY A 82 14.51 -11.34 -7.68
C GLY A 82 14.41 -9.95 -8.28
N THR A 83 14.85 -9.85 -9.54
CA THR A 83 14.80 -8.63 -10.34
C THR A 83 14.23 -8.93 -11.72
N PRO A 84 13.51 -7.98 -12.37
CA PRO A 84 13.14 -6.67 -11.85
C PRO A 84 12.13 -6.77 -10.71
N SER A 85 12.13 -5.80 -9.80
CA SER A 85 11.26 -5.78 -8.65
C SER A 85 10.61 -4.41 -8.44
N THR A 86 9.50 -4.41 -7.70
CA THR A 86 8.76 -3.22 -7.31
C THR A 86 8.47 -3.29 -5.82
N TRP A 87 8.69 -2.20 -5.10
CA TRP A 87 8.37 -2.11 -3.68
C TRP A 87 6.88 -1.85 -3.47
N ALA A 88 6.24 -2.66 -2.62
CA ALA A 88 4.86 -2.43 -2.20
C ALA A 88 4.77 -1.13 -1.39
N CYS A 89 3.95 -0.20 -1.83
CA CYS A 89 3.73 1.07 -1.13
C CYS A 89 2.46 1.78 -1.59
N ARG A 90 1.91 2.61 -0.71
CA ARG A 90 1.06 3.74 -1.10
C ARG A 90 1.93 4.97 -1.21
N TRP A 91 1.88 5.67 -2.34
CA TRP A 91 2.71 6.84 -2.58
C TRP A 91 2.02 7.89 -3.46
N GLU A 92 2.76 8.93 -3.81
CA GLU A 92 2.28 10.06 -4.62
C GLU A 92 3.19 10.29 -5.83
N LEU A 93 2.61 10.46 -7.01
CA LEU A 93 3.36 10.72 -8.26
C LEU A 93 4.19 12.01 -8.17
N SER A 94 3.64 13.05 -7.56
CA SER A 94 4.31 14.33 -7.36
C SER A 94 5.57 14.23 -6.50
N SER A 95 5.68 13.21 -5.65
CA SER A 95 6.84 13.00 -4.77
C SER A 95 7.99 12.25 -5.43
N MET A 96 7.84 11.76 -6.67
CA MET A 96 8.82 10.89 -7.32
C MET A 96 9.71 11.60 -8.34
N ASP A 97 9.37 12.80 -8.76
CA ASP A 97 10.16 13.57 -9.72
C ASP A 97 10.70 14.84 -9.07
N ARG A 98 12.02 14.92 -8.90
CA ARG A 98 12.72 16.08 -8.34
C ARG A 98 12.63 17.35 -9.21
N ASP A 99 12.29 17.18 -10.47
CA ASP A 99 12.20 18.26 -11.43
C ASP A 99 10.75 18.76 -11.62
N ASN A 100 9.77 17.95 -11.18
CA ASN A 100 8.35 18.26 -11.29
C ASN A 100 7.56 17.65 -10.11
N PHE A 101 7.28 18.49 -9.11
CA PHE A 101 6.52 18.12 -7.91
C PHE A 101 4.99 18.26 -8.10
N GLU A 102 4.51 18.06 -9.30
CA GLU A 102 3.08 18.21 -9.61
C GLU A 102 2.41 16.84 -9.81
N PRO A 103 1.11 16.74 -9.48
CA PRO A 103 0.28 15.63 -9.92
C PRO A 103 0.28 15.49 -11.45
N GLU A 104 -0.21 14.37 -11.95
CA GLU A 104 -0.30 14.14 -13.40
C GLU A 104 -1.71 14.37 -13.92
N GLU A 105 -1.86 15.21 -14.95
CA GLU A 105 -3.12 15.39 -15.65
C GLU A 105 -3.31 14.25 -16.68
N ILE A 106 -4.29 13.39 -16.44
CA ILE A 106 -4.68 12.31 -17.36
C ILE A 106 -5.85 12.78 -18.20
N VAL A 107 -5.72 12.60 -19.52
CA VAL A 107 -6.73 12.98 -20.50
C VAL A 107 -7.32 11.74 -21.14
N ASN A 108 -8.65 11.57 -21.05
CA ASN A 108 -9.33 10.53 -21.79
C ASN A 108 -9.36 10.89 -23.29
N PRO A 109 -8.83 10.06 -24.20
CA PRO A 109 -8.71 10.39 -25.62
C PRO A 109 -10.04 10.40 -26.36
N GLU A 110 -11.08 9.74 -25.85
CA GLU A 110 -12.40 9.66 -26.48
C GLU A 110 -13.30 10.82 -26.05
N THR A 111 -13.34 11.12 -24.76
CA THR A 111 -14.23 12.15 -24.19
C THR A 111 -13.57 13.52 -24.12
N GLY A 112 -12.24 13.57 -24.05
CA GLY A 112 -11.45 14.77 -23.78
C GLY A 112 -11.56 15.25 -22.34
N SER A 113 -12.16 14.47 -21.43
CA SER A 113 -12.19 14.75 -20.01
C SER A 113 -10.79 14.69 -19.42
N LYS A 114 -10.57 15.49 -18.36
CA LYS A 114 -9.28 15.65 -17.70
C LYS A 114 -9.46 15.45 -16.22
N ILE A 115 -8.46 14.83 -15.60
CA ILE A 115 -8.41 14.59 -14.16
C ILE A 115 -6.97 14.61 -13.67
N GLU A 116 -6.70 15.26 -12.56
CA GLU A 116 -5.41 15.14 -11.88
C GLU A 116 -5.35 13.88 -11.06
N VAL A 117 -4.27 13.12 -11.19
CA VAL A 117 -3.99 11.89 -10.46
C VAL A 117 -2.68 12.04 -9.71
N ASN A 118 -2.67 11.72 -8.44
CA ASN A 118 -1.49 11.78 -7.61
C ASN A 118 -1.27 10.52 -6.78
N ASP A 119 -2.29 10.10 -6.08
CA ASP A 119 -2.24 8.95 -5.16
C ASP A 119 -2.30 7.61 -5.88
N TYR A 120 -1.46 6.66 -5.46
CA TYR A 120 -1.49 5.30 -5.96
C TYR A 120 -1.00 4.29 -4.91
N ILE A 121 -1.34 3.03 -5.12
CA ILE A 121 -0.72 1.87 -4.52
C ILE A 121 0.04 1.12 -5.61
N SER A 122 1.21 0.60 -5.30
CA SER A 122 1.92 -0.33 -6.16
C SER A 122 2.35 -1.58 -5.41
N ILE A 123 2.38 -2.70 -6.11
CA ILE A 123 2.90 -3.98 -5.63
C ILE A 123 3.57 -4.73 -6.77
N GLY A 124 4.58 -5.54 -6.47
CA GLY A 124 5.07 -6.55 -7.38
C GLY A 124 4.06 -7.70 -7.51
N GLU A 125 3.97 -8.33 -8.68
CA GLU A 125 3.06 -9.45 -8.93
C GLU A 125 3.43 -10.70 -8.13
N THR A 126 4.75 -10.93 -7.94
CA THR A 126 5.28 -12.20 -7.44
C THR A 126 6.11 -12.00 -6.16
N LEU A 127 5.70 -12.65 -5.09
CA LEU A 127 6.51 -12.79 -3.89
C LEU A 127 7.44 -13.99 -4.02
N MET A 128 8.72 -13.80 -3.71
CA MET A 128 9.73 -14.87 -3.62
C MET A 128 10.84 -14.48 -2.65
N ASN A 129 11.43 -15.43 -1.95
CA ASN A 129 12.70 -15.27 -1.24
C ASN A 129 13.37 -16.63 -1.08
N ASP A 130 14.50 -16.68 -0.38
CA ASP A 130 15.27 -17.93 -0.17
C ASP A 130 14.47 -19.04 0.54
N MET A 131 13.45 -18.69 1.29
CA MET A 131 12.61 -19.63 2.04
C MET A 131 11.22 -19.83 1.42
N ILE A 132 10.78 -18.92 0.54
CA ILE A 132 9.44 -18.90 -0.04
C ILE A 132 9.58 -19.01 -1.55
N PRO A 133 9.11 -20.10 -2.17
CA PRO A 133 9.10 -20.23 -3.62
C PRO A 133 8.20 -19.16 -4.25
N ALA A 134 8.47 -18.84 -5.52
CA ALA A 134 7.70 -17.86 -6.26
C ALA A 134 6.18 -18.17 -6.22
N GLN A 135 5.43 -17.20 -5.77
CA GLN A 135 3.96 -17.27 -5.66
C GLN A 135 3.35 -15.88 -5.87
N PRO A 136 2.05 -15.78 -6.19
CA PRO A 136 1.37 -14.49 -6.28
C PRO A 136 1.55 -13.68 -4.99
N MET A 137 1.62 -12.36 -5.15
CA MET A 137 1.71 -11.45 -4.00
C MET A 137 0.54 -11.66 -3.04
N PRO A 138 0.79 -11.78 -1.72
CA PRO A 138 -0.26 -11.97 -0.74
C PRO A 138 -1.24 -10.82 -0.67
N THR A 139 -2.52 -11.13 -0.52
CA THR A 139 -3.58 -10.12 -0.34
C THR A 139 -3.42 -9.31 0.95
N SER A 140 -2.68 -9.83 1.92
CA SER A 140 -2.38 -9.14 3.18
C SER A 140 -1.57 -7.86 2.96
N THR A 141 -0.59 -7.88 2.06
CA THR A 141 0.17 -6.68 1.71
C THR A 141 -0.70 -5.68 0.96
N VAL A 142 -1.53 -6.14 0.02
CA VAL A 142 -2.51 -5.28 -0.65
C VAL A 142 -3.45 -4.63 0.37
N ALA A 143 -3.92 -5.39 1.36
CA ALA A 143 -4.80 -4.88 2.41
C ALA A 143 -4.10 -3.86 3.32
N HIS A 144 -2.80 -4.03 3.59
CA HIS A 144 -1.97 -3.05 4.30
C HIS A 144 -1.91 -1.72 3.52
N GLU A 145 -1.54 -1.77 2.25
CA GLU A 145 -1.45 -0.58 1.41
C GLU A 145 -2.82 0.12 1.23
N LEU A 146 -3.91 -0.65 1.14
CA LEU A 146 -5.26 -0.10 1.17
C LEU A 146 -5.61 0.57 2.50
N GLY A 147 -5.03 0.10 3.61
CA GLY A 147 -5.14 0.76 4.91
C GLY A 147 -4.64 2.21 4.86
N HIS A 148 -3.59 2.48 4.10
CA HIS A 148 -3.07 3.84 3.91
C HIS A 148 -4.05 4.74 3.15
N TYR A 149 -4.80 4.22 2.18
CA TYR A 149 -5.89 4.97 1.55
C TYR A 149 -7.00 5.35 2.54
N LEU A 150 -7.21 4.53 3.57
CA LEU A 150 -8.16 4.83 4.64
C LEU A 150 -7.57 5.79 5.69
N GLY A 151 -6.35 6.28 5.50
CA GLY A 151 -5.67 7.22 6.41
C GLY A 151 -5.02 6.57 7.61
N LEU A 152 -4.76 5.26 7.56
CA LEU A 152 -4.04 4.55 8.61
C LEU A 152 -2.52 4.73 8.42
N PRO A 153 -1.76 4.98 9.48
CA PRO A 153 -0.30 5.05 9.41
C PRO A 153 0.33 3.66 9.52
N ASP A 154 1.61 3.57 9.15
CA ASP A 154 2.44 2.45 9.57
C ASP A 154 2.58 2.42 11.08
N LEU A 155 2.51 1.20 11.63
CA LEU A 155 2.67 0.94 13.06
C LEU A 155 3.90 0.06 13.34
N TYR A 156 4.87 0.07 12.42
CA TYR A 156 6.21 -0.49 12.60
C TYR A 156 7.26 0.62 12.59
N ASP A 157 8.48 0.31 13.01
CA ASP A 157 9.59 1.27 13.01
C ASP A 157 10.06 1.58 11.59
N ILE A 158 9.56 2.67 11.03
CA ILE A 158 9.92 3.17 9.69
C ILE A 158 11.34 3.75 9.61
N ASN A 159 11.98 4.02 10.76
CA ASN A 159 13.30 4.65 10.80
C ASN A 159 14.45 3.63 10.91
N TYR A 160 14.15 2.35 11.04
CA TYR A 160 15.13 1.25 11.19
C TYR A 160 16.15 1.49 12.31
N THR A 161 15.81 2.28 13.31
CA THR A 161 16.68 2.58 14.44
C THR A 161 16.98 1.35 15.29
N ALA A 162 16.16 0.30 15.15
CA ALA A 162 16.43 -1.01 15.78
C ALA A 162 17.75 -1.65 15.29
N ASN A 163 18.28 -1.25 14.14
CA ASN A 163 19.57 -1.72 13.61
C ASN A 163 20.74 -0.84 14.03
N ASP A 164 20.51 0.28 14.71
CA ASP A 164 21.56 1.10 15.28
C ASP A 164 21.93 0.54 16.67
N PRO A 165 23.13 -0.06 16.85
CA PRO A 165 23.54 -0.64 18.14
C PRO A 165 23.71 0.42 19.24
N GLU A 166 23.74 1.71 18.87
CA GLU A 166 23.78 2.83 19.82
C GLU A 166 22.38 3.40 20.14
N ALA A 167 21.36 2.99 19.37
CA ALA A 167 19.99 3.41 19.62
C ALA A 167 19.43 2.75 20.88
N THR A 168 18.95 3.56 21.82
CA THR A 168 18.29 3.07 23.03
C THR A 168 16.86 3.56 23.10
N VAL A 169 15.99 2.79 23.74
CA VAL A 169 14.59 3.17 23.99
C VAL A 169 14.48 4.52 24.74
N ASP A 170 15.46 4.84 25.57
CA ASP A 170 15.53 6.11 26.28
C ASP A 170 15.84 7.31 25.37
N GLN A 171 16.62 7.09 24.30
CA GLN A 171 16.94 8.11 23.30
C GLN A 171 15.88 8.22 22.23
N PHE A 172 15.24 7.09 21.89
CA PHE A 172 14.23 6.99 20.87
C PHE A 172 12.99 6.26 21.41
N PRO A 173 12.15 6.94 22.21
CA PRO A 173 10.98 6.32 22.82
C PRO A 173 9.97 5.77 21.81
N TRP A 174 10.02 6.21 20.54
CA TRP A 174 9.21 5.66 19.44
C TRP A 174 9.63 4.25 18.99
N LEU A 175 10.83 3.76 19.33
CA LEU A 175 11.20 2.35 19.12
C LEU A 175 10.27 1.37 19.87
N ALA A 176 9.57 1.87 20.88
CA ALA A 176 8.63 1.07 21.66
C ALA A 176 7.22 0.96 21.02
N TYR A 177 6.98 1.60 19.87
CA TYR A 177 5.65 1.69 19.27
C TYR A 177 5.41 0.71 18.11
N ASP A 178 6.30 -0.24 17.89
CA ASP A 178 6.05 -1.33 16.96
C ASP A 178 5.02 -2.30 17.57
N VAL A 179 3.83 -2.38 16.97
CA VAL A 179 2.81 -3.35 17.37
C VAL A 179 3.04 -4.72 16.74
N SER A 180 4.13 -4.87 16.00
CA SER A 180 4.61 -6.13 15.41
C SER A 180 3.52 -6.86 14.61
N GLU A 181 3.41 -8.17 14.80
CA GLU A 181 2.48 -9.05 14.07
C GLU A 181 1.01 -8.92 14.55
N LEU A 182 0.73 -8.00 15.48
CA LEU A 182 -0.62 -7.83 16.04
C LEU A 182 -1.51 -6.90 15.21
N SER A 183 -0.94 -6.17 14.25
CA SER A 183 -1.69 -5.26 13.38
C SER A 183 -1.38 -5.49 11.91
N LEU A 184 -2.43 -5.39 11.08
CA LEU A 184 -2.28 -5.33 9.62
C LEU A 184 -1.38 -4.17 9.18
N MET A 185 -1.41 -3.05 9.91
CA MET A 185 -0.59 -1.86 9.62
C MET A 185 0.85 -1.97 10.16
N ALA A 186 1.27 -3.17 10.56
CA ALA A 186 2.64 -3.50 10.97
C ALA A 186 3.05 -4.87 10.42
N GLY A 187 3.84 -5.63 11.14
CA GLY A 187 4.31 -6.98 10.75
C GLY A 187 3.18 -7.98 10.44
N GLY A 188 1.95 -7.70 10.87
CA GLY A 188 0.77 -8.51 10.56
C GLY A 188 0.36 -8.51 9.08
N SER A 189 0.89 -7.60 8.25
CA SER A 189 0.79 -7.67 6.78
C SER A 189 1.48 -8.92 6.21
N TRP A 190 2.42 -9.51 6.95
CA TRP A 190 3.11 -10.76 6.67
C TRP A 190 2.55 -11.96 7.45
N GLY A 191 1.36 -11.82 8.02
CA GLY A 191 0.69 -12.88 8.76
C GLY A 191 0.60 -14.16 7.94
N ARG A 192 0.96 -15.31 8.55
CA ARG A 192 1.02 -16.59 7.86
C ARG A 192 0.75 -17.75 8.80
N TYR A 193 0.29 -18.85 8.23
CA TYR A 193 0.27 -20.14 8.91
C TYR A 193 0.87 -21.24 8.02
N ILE A 194 1.34 -22.30 8.65
CA ILE A 194 1.81 -23.49 7.96
C ILE A 194 0.66 -24.51 7.95
N THR A 195 0.28 -24.98 6.77
CA THR A 195 -0.74 -26.02 6.62
C THR A 195 -0.22 -27.39 7.10
N ASP A 196 -1.12 -28.35 7.28
CA ASP A 196 -0.75 -29.73 7.63
C ASP A 196 0.14 -30.37 6.54
N SER A 197 0.07 -29.92 5.29
CA SER A 197 0.94 -30.34 4.18
C SER A 197 2.33 -29.68 4.20
N GLY A 198 2.56 -28.69 5.08
CA GLY A 198 3.81 -27.94 5.18
C GLY A 198 3.88 -26.71 4.27
N ASP A 199 2.78 -26.36 3.61
CA ASP A 199 2.73 -25.17 2.76
C ASP A 199 2.52 -23.91 3.60
N THR A 200 3.20 -22.81 3.21
CA THR A 200 2.99 -21.51 3.83
C THR A 200 1.83 -20.79 3.14
N VAL A 201 0.83 -20.41 3.92
CA VAL A 201 -0.31 -19.59 3.47
C VAL A 201 -0.27 -18.25 4.15
N PHE A 202 -0.22 -17.18 3.36
CA PHE A 202 -0.30 -15.82 3.87
C PHE A 202 -1.76 -15.43 4.09
N VAL A 203 -2.03 -14.88 5.26
CA VAL A 203 -3.34 -14.37 5.64
C VAL A 203 -3.17 -13.05 6.38
N PRO A 204 -3.96 -12.02 6.06
CA PRO A 204 -3.92 -10.79 6.81
C PRO A 204 -4.37 -11.04 8.26
N VAL A 205 -3.70 -10.40 9.20
CA VAL A 205 -4.27 -10.25 10.55
C VAL A 205 -5.30 -9.11 10.54
N SER A 206 -6.07 -8.98 11.60
CA SER A 206 -7.02 -7.88 11.74
C SER A 206 -6.30 -6.55 11.98
N LEU A 207 -7.02 -5.46 11.78
CA LEU A 207 -6.62 -4.15 12.27
C LEU A 207 -6.60 -4.18 13.82
N ASP A 208 -5.64 -3.49 14.40
CA ASP A 208 -5.54 -3.28 15.84
C ASP A 208 -6.58 -2.26 16.35
N PRO A 209 -6.76 -2.14 17.67
CA PRO A 209 -7.76 -1.23 18.24
C PRO A 209 -7.57 0.24 17.87
N TYR A 210 -6.34 0.72 17.73
CA TYR A 210 -6.07 2.10 17.32
C TYR A 210 -6.56 2.37 15.88
N CYS A 211 -6.27 1.45 14.94
CA CYS A 211 -6.75 1.54 13.58
C CYS A 211 -8.28 1.47 13.50
N LEU A 212 -8.90 0.56 14.28
CA LEU A 212 -10.36 0.43 14.34
C LEU A 212 -11.04 1.68 14.91
N GLU A 213 -10.44 2.32 15.91
CA GLU A 213 -10.90 3.59 16.46
C GLU A 213 -10.83 4.70 15.42
N ARG A 214 -9.68 4.85 14.74
CA ARG A 214 -9.49 5.85 13.68
C ARG A 214 -10.51 5.73 12.56
N LEU A 215 -10.90 4.51 12.22
CA LEU A 215 -11.92 4.22 11.21
C LEU A 215 -13.36 4.33 11.75
N GLY A 216 -13.54 4.58 13.05
CA GLY A 216 -14.86 4.72 13.65
C GLY A 216 -15.60 3.39 13.85
N TYR A 217 -14.91 2.25 13.79
CA TYR A 217 -15.52 0.94 14.05
C TYR A 217 -15.69 0.63 15.54
N ILE A 218 -14.86 1.24 16.38
CA ILE A 218 -14.96 1.11 17.84
C ILE A 218 -14.87 2.49 18.48
N GLU A 219 -15.50 2.61 19.66
CA GLU A 219 -15.34 3.76 20.54
C GLU A 219 -14.61 3.26 21.80
N PRO A 220 -13.46 3.89 22.19
CA PRO A 220 -12.75 3.50 23.39
C PRO A 220 -13.60 3.79 24.64
N VAL A 221 -13.56 2.88 25.60
CA VAL A 221 -14.23 3.04 26.88
C VAL A 221 -13.22 3.52 27.92
N GLU A 222 -13.45 4.70 28.49
CA GLU A 222 -12.63 5.20 29.57
C GLU A 222 -12.88 4.39 30.83
N VAL A 223 -11.81 3.79 31.36
CA VAL A 223 -11.83 3.09 32.64
C VAL A 223 -11.44 4.08 33.75
N ALA A 224 -12.43 4.69 34.36
CA ALA A 224 -12.26 5.81 35.32
C ALA A 224 -11.86 5.39 36.75
N ALA A 225 -11.74 4.10 37.05
CA ALA A 225 -11.40 3.61 38.40
C ALA A 225 -10.48 2.39 38.35
N ASP A 226 -9.58 2.32 39.33
CA ASP A 226 -8.80 1.11 39.60
C ASP A 226 -9.72 -0.05 39.97
N GLY A 227 -9.52 -1.22 39.35
CA GLY A 227 -10.33 -2.39 39.61
C GLY A 227 -10.10 -3.53 38.64
N THR A 228 -10.82 -4.62 38.84
CA THR A 228 -10.87 -5.72 37.89
C THR A 228 -11.99 -5.44 36.89
N HIS A 229 -11.64 -5.35 35.62
CA HIS A 229 -12.57 -5.14 34.51
C HIS A 229 -12.70 -6.42 33.68
N ASP A 230 -13.93 -6.78 33.32
CA ASP A 230 -14.18 -7.92 32.45
C ASP A 230 -13.93 -7.49 31.00
N ALA A 231 -12.84 -7.97 30.41
CA ALA A 231 -12.46 -7.67 29.02
C ALA A 231 -13.55 -8.07 28.00
N SER A 232 -14.40 -9.03 28.32
CA SER A 232 -15.50 -9.44 27.45
C SER A 232 -16.56 -8.34 27.25
N THR A 233 -16.62 -7.38 28.17
CA THR A 233 -17.56 -6.24 28.09
C THR A 233 -17.07 -5.16 27.12
N PHE A 234 -15.79 -5.17 26.73
CA PHE A 234 -15.18 -4.20 25.82
C PHE A 234 -15.27 -4.62 24.33
N TRP A 235 -15.62 -5.88 24.04
CA TRP A 235 -15.86 -6.39 22.70
C TRP A 235 -17.35 -6.51 22.40
N SER A 236 -18.06 -5.41 22.34
CA SER A 236 -19.36 -5.43 21.67
C SER A 236 -19.13 -5.04 20.20
N GLY A 237 -18.69 -6.00 19.40
CA GLY A 237 -18.72 -5.83 17.95
C GLY A 237 -20.15 -5.53 17.51
N LYS A 238 -20.38 -4.37 16.90
CA LYS A 238 -21.59 -4.07 16.14
C LYS A 238 -21.43 -4.56 14.73
#